data_6bca0095ec2d9bfdef6f63aea13fbaf2
#
_entry.id   6bca0095ec2d9bfdef6f63aea13fbaf2
#
_cell.length_a   1.000
_cell.length_b   1.000
_cell.length_c   1.000
_cell.angle_alpha   90.00
_cell.angle_beta   90.00
_cell.angle_gamma   90.00
#
_symmetry.space_group_name_H-M   'P 1'
#
loop_
_entity.id
_entity.type
_entity.pdbx_description
1 polymer ?
#
loop_
_entity_poly.entity_id
_entity_poly.type
_entity_poly.pdbx_seq_one_letter_code
_entity_poly.pdbx_strand_id
1 'polypeptide(L)'
;YEVFGIAASGGSVIHSGNSESEGDKNKAYKPKIAVLPFSNMNNDEDSGFLVDGIVEDLITEFSRVKELEIVSRQSCFDFKDSGLDVKTFCKNFDVDFSVTGNIRSSGKRVRISIELSEVETGKAIWSNKFDKILDDIFDVQDEIVRKISHALLGEIEVSSLQRANRKPTENLTSYEYLLKGKVMHH
;
A
#
# COMPACT_ATOMS: atom_id res chain seq x y z
N TYR A 1 -28.11 -11.14 -48.21
CA TYR A 1 -27.44 -10.30 -47.67
C TYR A 1 -27.63 -10.10 -46.27
N GLU A 2 -28.57 -9.79 -45.80
CA GLU A 2 -28.78 -9.53 -44.44
C GLU A 2 -28.54 -10.74 -43.57
N VAL A 3 -28.73 -11.84 -44.10
CA VAL A 3 -28.60 -13.03 -43.32
C VAL A 3 -27.26 -13.28 -42.76
N PHE A 4 -26.34 -12.99 -43.63
CA PHE A 4 -25.12 -13.30 -43.30
C PHE A 4 -24.53 -12.60 -42.23
N GLY A 5 -24.65 -11.49 -42.17
CA GLY A 5 -24.02 -10.67 -41.18
C GLY A 5 -24.46 -10.99 -39.80
N ILE A 6 -25.66 -11.37 -39.69
CA ILE A 6 -26.23 -11.67 -38.37
C ILE A 6 -25.57 -12.83 -37.69
N ALA A 7 -25.39 -13.87 -38.40
CA ALA A 7 -24.83 -15.08 -37.83
C ALA A 7 -23.38 -14.91 -37.40
N ALA A 8 -22.66 -14.18 -38.19
CA ALA A 8 -21.25 -14.00 -37.89
C ALA A 8 -21.01 -13.17 -36.64
N SER A 9 -21.82 -12.16 -36.45
CA SER A 9 -21.60 -11.27 -35.32
C SER A 9 -21.93 -11.93 -33.99
N GLY A 10 -22.89 -12.82 -33.97
CA GLY A 10 -23.23 -13.49 -32.74
C GLY A 10 -22.14 -14.40 -32.21
N GLY A 11 -21.46 -15.06 -33.10
CA GLY A 11 -20.41 -15.97 -32.68
C GLY A 11 -19.18 -15.33 -32.11
N SER A 12 -18.81 -14.19 -32.67
CA SER A 12 -17.61 -13.54 -32.20
C SER A 12 -17.74 -12.88 -30.82
N VAL A 13 -18.94 -12.48 -30.45
CA VAL A 13 -19.15 -11.86 -29.14
C VAL A 13 -18.97 -12.87 -27.99
N ILE A 14 -19.34 -14.10 -28.21
CA ILE A 14 -19.25 -15.13 -27.16
C ILE A 14 -17.80 -15.47 -26.83
N HIS A 15 -16.95 -15.48 -27.82
CA HIS A 15 -15.55 -15.83 -27.60
C HIS A 15 -14.77 -14.81 -26.82
N SER A 16 -15.06 -13.52 -27.00
CA SER A 16 -14.31 -12.49 -26.28
C SER A 16 -14.62 -12.45 -24.79
N GLY A 17 -15.83 -12.80 -24.41
CA GLY A 17 -16.20 -12.84 -23.01
C GLY A 17 -15.49 -13.91 -22.21
N ASN A 18 -15.26 -15.06 -22.82
CA ASN A 18 -14.61 -16.15 -22.10
C ASN A 18 -13.12 -15.95 -21.90
N SER A 19 -12.47 -15.27 -22.81
CA SER A 19 -11.03 -15.04 -22.67
C SER A 19 -10.68 -14.03 -21.57
N GLU A 20 -11.57 -13.08 -21.29
CA GLU A 20 -11.33 -12.10 -20.24
C GLU A 20 -11.45 -12.70 -18.84
N SER A 21 -12.36 -13.65 -18.66
CA SER A 21 -12.55 -14.25 -17.35
C SER A 21 -11.45 -15.22 -16.95
N GLU A 22 -10.77 -15.81 -17.90
CA GLU A 22 -9.67 -16.75 -17.62
C GLU A 22 -8.38 -16.04 -17.22
N GLY A 23 -8.15 -14.84 -17.74
CA GLY A 23 -6.96 -14.07 -17.40
C GLY A 23 -6.92 -13.56 -15.97
N ASP A 24 -8.08 -13.32 -15.37
CA ASP A 24 -8.16 -12.79 -14.01
C ASP A 24 -7.90 -13.86 -12.93
N LYS A 25 -8.10 -15.12 -13.25
CA LYS A 25 -7.96 -16.20 -12.26
C LYS A 25 -6.52 -16.50 -11.88
N ASN A 26 -5.56 -16.07 -12.69
CA ASN A 26 -4.15 -16.36 -12.47
C ASN A 26 -3.32 -15.19 -11.98
N LYS A 27 -3.97 -14.09 -11.60
CA LYS A 27 -3.26 -12.92 -11.11
C LYS A 27 -2.72 -13.19 -9.70
N ALA A 28 -1.40 -13.10 -9.54
CA ALA A 28 -0.77 -13.28 -8.25
C ALA A 28 -1.26 -12.21 -7.25
N TYR A 29 -1.43 -12.61 -5.99
CA TYR A 29 -1.81 -11.69 -4.93
C TYR A 29 -0.73 -10.63 -4.72
N LYS A 30 -1.15 -9.37 -4.69
CA LYS A 30 -0.29 -8.24 -4.38
C LYS A 30 -0.84 -7.53 -3.16
N PRO A 31 -0.04 -7.32 -2.12
CA PRO A 31 -0.49 -6.53 -0.97
C PRO A 31 -0.80 -5.10 -1.40
N LYS A 32 -1.89 -4.57 -0.89
CA LYS A 32 -2.35 -3.22 -1.16
C LYS A 32 -2.08 -2.32 0.04
N ILE A 33 -1.47 -1.18 -0.21
CA ILE A 33 -0.97 -0.28 0.83
C ILE A 33 -1.59 1.10 0.66
N ALA A 34 -1.96 1.70 1.78
CA ALA A 34 -2.33 3.11 1.85
C ALA A 34 -1.33 3.85 2.72
N VAL A 35 -0.75 4.92 2.20
CA VAL A 35 0.07 5.86 2.99
C VAL A 35 -0.82 7.06 3.28
N LEU A 36 -1.29 7.16 4.51
CA LEU A 36 -2.22 8.21 4.90
C LEU A 36 -1.49 9.48 5.32
N PRO A 37 -2.13 10.65 5.19
CA PRO A 37 -1.53 11.90 5.61
C PRO A 37 -1.12 11.85 7.08
N PHE A 38 0.08 12.35 7.38
CA PHE A 38 0.58 12.41 8.75
C PHE A 38 -0.03 13.60 9.48
N SER A 39 -0.30 13.43 10.77
CA SER A 39 -0.83 14.50 11.61
C SER A 39 0.28 15.47 11.99
N ASN A 40 0.03 16.77 11.82
CA ASN A 40 0.92 17.81 12.28
C ASN A 40 0.44 18.32 13.65
N MET A 41 1.16 17.94 14.68
CA MET A 41 0.75 18.23 16.07
C MET A 41 0.94 19.68 16.48
N ASN A 42 1.74 20.44 15.73
CA ASN A 42 2.06 21.82 16.03
C ASN A 42 1.34 22.82 15.14
N ASN A 43 0.74 22.36 14.05
CA ASN A 43 0.05 23.17 13.04
C ASN A 43 0.91 24.27 12.39
N ASP A 44 2.25 24.14 12.42
CA ASP A 44 3.12 25.04 11.69
C ASP A 44 3.28 24.61 10.24
N GLU A 45 3.50 25.59 9.34
CA GLU A 45 3.53 25.33 7.90
C GLU A 45 4.75 24.50 7.47
N ASP A 46 5.92 24.77 8.02
CA ASP A 46 7.14 24.05 7.64
C ASP A 46 7.05 22.57 7.95
N SER A 47 6.53 22.22 9.12
CA SER A 47 6.28 20.83 9.48
C SER A 47 5.20 20.20 8.62
N GLY A 48 4.17 20.97 8.24
CA GLY A 48 3.13 20.52 7.34
C GLY A 48 3.69 20.17 5.95
N PHE A 49 4.51 21.04 5.38
CA PHE A 49 5.18 20.77 4.10
C PHE A 49 6.07 19.55 4.18
N LEU A 50 6.81 19.38 5.26
CA LEU A 50 7.70 18.23 5.42
C LEU A 50 6.92 16.93 5.42
N VAL A 51 5.86 16.82 6.23
CA VAL A 51 5.11 15.55 6.30
C VAL A 51 4.33 15.25 5.03
N ASP A 52 3.76 16.25 4.39
CA ASP A 52 3.06 16.05 3.13
C ASP A 52 4.04 15.59 2.03
N GLY A 53 5.23 16.17 2.00
CA GLY A 53 6.30 15.75 1.09
C GLY A 53 6.74 14.32 1.35
N ILE A 54 6.89 13.92 2.60
CA ILE A 54 7.24 12.55 2.97
C ILE A 54 6.17 11.58 2.48
N VAL A 55 4.90 11.88 2.71
CA VAL A 55 3.79 11.03 2.27
C VAL A 55 3.77 10.90 0.74
N GLU A 56 3.92 12.00 0.02
CA GLU A 56 3.96 12.00 -1.45
C GLU A 56 5.12 11.15 -1.98
N ASP A 57 6.30 11.31 -1.41
CA ASP A 57 7.48 10.57 -1.84
C ASP A 57 7.39 9.09 -1.50
N LEU A 58 6.81 8.73 -0.35
CA LEU A 58 6.55 7.33 0.00
C LEU A 58 5.60 6.69 -1.00
N ILE A 59 4.52 7.36 -1.36
CA ILE A 59 3.58 6.86 -2.37
C ILE A 59 4.29 6.66 -3.71
N THR A 60 5.14 7.59 -4.10
CA THR A 60 5.91 7.50 -5.34
C THR A 60 6.87 6.31 -5.32
N GLU A 61 7.61 6.15 -4.22
CA GLU A 61 8.55 5.04 -4.09
C GLU A 61 7.85 3.68 -4.11
N PHE A 62 6.75 3.55 -3.38
CA PHE A 62 5.98 2.30 -3.37
C PHE A 62 5.32 2.00 -4.71
N SER A 63 4.92 3.03 -5.45
CA SER A 63 4.32 2.87 -6.78
C SER A 63 5.27 2.23 -7.79
N ARG A 64 6.57 2.34 -7.57
CA ARG A 64 7.59 1.74 -8.43
C ARG A 64 7.79 0.25 -8.17
N VAL A 65 7.28 -0.26 -7.06
CA VAL A 65 7.43 -1.67 -6.68
C VAL A 65 6.32 -2.48 -7.34
N LYS A 66 6.68 -3.37 -8.24
CA LYS A 66 5.71 -4.15 -9.04
C LYS A 66 4.88 -5.12 -8.20
N GLU A 67 5.41 -5.55 -7.08
CA GLU A 67 4.78 -6.52 -6.18
C GLU A 67 3.78 -5.89 -5.23
N LEU A 68 3.59 -4.57 -5.29
CA LEU A 68 2.67 -3.83 -4.45
C LEU A 68 1.60 -3.12 -5.26
N GLU A 69 0.40 -3.02 -4.69
CA GLU A 69 -0.60 -2.07 -5.13
C GLU A 69 -0.65 -0.92 -4.13
N ILE A 70 -0.80 0.29 -4.62
CA ILE A 70 -0.83 1.47 -3.76
C ILE A 70 -2.12 2.25 -4.00
N VAL A 71 -2.74 2.72 -2.93
CA VAL A 71 -3.89 3.63 -3.04
C VAL A 71 -3.38 4.96 -3.57
N SER A 72 -4.11 5.57 -4.49
CA SER A 72 -3.67 6.80 -5.14
C SER A 72 -3.45 7.93 -4.14
N ARG A 73 -2.52 8.82 -4.49
CA ARG A 73 -2.25 10.01 -3.71
C ARG A 73 -3.53 10.82 -3.43
N GLN A 74 -4.34 11.03 -4.45
CA GLN A 74 -5.58 11.78 -4.31
C GLN A 74 -6.50 11.18 -3.26
N SER A 75 -6.72 9.87 -3.34
CA SER A 75 -7.58 9.17 -2.39
C SER A 75 -7.04 9.23 -0.97
N CYS A 76 -5.72 9.08 -0.81
CA CYS A 76 -5.08 9.16 0.49
C CYS A 76 -5.21 10.56 1.11
N PHE A 77 -5.02 11.61 0.32
CA PHE A 77 -5.16 12.98 0.82
C PHE A 77 -6.61 13.38 1.08
N ASP A 78 -7.55 12.85 0.32
CA ASP A 78 -8.98 13.07 0.56
C ASP A 78 -9.44 12.49 1.90
N PHE A 79 -8.69 11.55 2.46
CA PHE A 79 -8.96 10.98 3.77
C PHE A 79 -9.06 12.06 4.87
N LYS A 80 -8.26 13.12 4.81
CA LYS A 80 -8.28 14.21 5.79
C LYS A 80 -9.66 14.83 5.95
N ASP A 81 -10.39 14.98 4.85
CA ASP A 81 -11.67 15.65 4.82
C ASP A 81 -12.85 14.67 4.81
N SER A 82 -12.59 13.37 4.83
CA SER A 82 -13.61 12.34 4.69
C SER A 82 -14.43 12.10 5.94
N GLY A 83 -13.91 12.43 7.12
CA GLY A 83 -14.53 12.10 8.39
C GLY A 83 -14.50 10.62 8.75
N LEU A 84 -13.84 9.79 7.94
CA LEU A 84 -13.71 8.37 8.17
C LEU A 84 -12.53 8.07 9.11
N ASP A 85 -12.63 6.99 9.88
CA ASP A 85 -11.48 6.47 10.59
C ASP A 85 -10.60 5.64 9.63
N VAL A 86 -9.36 5.36 10.05
CA VAL A 86 -8.37 4.64 9.23
C VAL A 86 -8.92 3.27 8.80
N LYS A 87 -9.54 2.55 9.72
CA LYS A 87 -10.05 1.20 9.45
C LYS A 87 -11.14 1.20 8.39
N THR A 88 -12.09 2.12 8.48
CA THR A 88 -13.19 2.24 7.51
C THR A 88 -12.66 2.64 6.14
N PHE A 89 -11.77 3.62 6.09
CA PHE A 89 -11.12 4.02 4.84
C PHE A 89 -10.41 2.84 4.18
N CYS A 90 -9.60 2.14 4.95
CA CYS A 90 -8.84 1.01 4.42
C CYS A 90 -9.73 -0.14 3.93
N LYS A 91 -10.86 -0.38 4.61
CA LYS A 91 -11.82 -1.38 4.14
C LYS A 91 -12.45 -0.99 2.81
N ASN A 92 -12.77 0.30 2.63
CA ASN A 92 -13.37 0.79 1.39
C ASN A 92 -12.47 0.60 0.17
N PHE A 93 -11.16 0.59 0.38
CA PHE A 93 -10.18 0.43 -0.68
C PHE A 93 -9.53 -0.97 -0.70
N ASP A 94 -9.99 -1.89 0.11
CA ASP A 94 -9.42 -3.24 0.25
C ASP A 94 -7.92 -3.23 0.57
N VAL A 95 -7.51 -2.35 1.49
CA VAL A 95 -6.12 -2.15 1.87
C VAL A 95 -5.67 -3.24 2.85
N ASP A 96 -4.50 -3.79 2.62
CA ASP A 96 -3.89 -4.80 3.50
C ASP A 96 -3.02 -4.17 4.60
N PHE A 97 -2.31 -3.11 4.26
CA PHE A 97 -1.40 -2.42 5.18
C PHE A 97 -1.60 -0.91 5.11
N SER A 98 -1.58 -0.25 6.26
CA SER A 98 -1.65 1.21 6.34
C SER A 98 -0.39 1.79 6.97
N VAL A 99 0.09 2.89 6.41
CA VAL A 99 1.18 3.69 6.96
C VAL A 99 0.59 4.97 7.50
N THR A 100 0.78 5.21 8.79
CA THR A 100 0.33 6.42 9.47
C THR A 100 1.49 7.06 10.21
N GLY A 101 1.34 8.32 10.57
CA GLY A 101 2.41 9.01 11.29
C GLY A 101 1.97 10.35 11.84
N ASN A 102 2.89 10.94 12.61
CA ASN A 102 2.71 12.29 13.11
C ASN A 102 4.05 13.01 13.20
N ILE A 103 3.98 14.32 13.22
CA ILE A 103 5.15 15.16 13.42
C ILE A 103 4.93 16.09 14.61
N ARG A 104 5.99 16.27 15.40
CA ARG A 104 6.07 17.27 16.45
C ARG A 104 7.32 18.09 16.22
N SER A 105 7.22 19.39 16.38
CA SER A 105 8.37 20.30 16.26
C SER A 105 8.56 21.11 17.54
N SER A 106 9.81 21.44 17.80
CA SER A 106 10.19 22.36 18.89
C SER A 106 11.40 23.16 18.37
N GLY A 107 11.14 24.40 17.97
CA GLY A 107 12.13 25.18 17.26
C GLY A 107 12.48 24.51 15.93
N LYS A 108 13.77 24.30 15.71
CA LYS A 108 14.26 23.59 14.51
C LYS A 108 14.27 22.07 14.63
N ARG A 109 13.99 21.55 15.82
CA ARG A 109 13.98 20.09 16.03
C ARG A 109 12.62 19.52 15.66
N VAL A 110 12.64 18.47 14.85
CA VAL A 110 11.42 17.76 14.48
C VAL A 110 11.53 16.30 14.87
N ARG A 111 10.44 15.76 15.38
CA ARG A 111 10.29 14.34 15.66
C ARG A 111 9.15 13.77 14.82
N ILE A 112 9.46 12.80 14.01
CA ILE A 112 8.49 12.15 13.14
C ILE A 112 8.32 10.73 13.63
N SER A 113 7.08 10.36 13.96
CA SER A 113 6.73 9.00 14.37
C SER A 113 5.95 8.34 13.24
N ILE A 114 6.29 7.12 12.90
CA ILE A 114 5.68 6.39 11.79
C ILE A 114 5.35 4.98 12.23
N GLU A 115 4.21 4.50 11.78
CA GLU A 115 3.73 3.17 12.09
C GLU A 115 3.19 2.48 10.83
N LEU A 116 3.56 1.22 10.64
CA LEU A 116 2.99 0.33 9.66
C LEU A 116 2.07 -0.65 10.39
N SER A 117 0.82 -0.73 9.98
CA SER A 117 -0.17 -1.60 10.60
C SER A 117 -0.81 -2.53 9.59
N GLU A 118 -1.11 -3.74 10.02
CA GLU A 118 -1.94 -4.67 9.26
C GLU A 118 -3.40 -4.32 9.51
N VAL A 119 -4.14 -4.04 8.44
CA VAL A 119 -5.51 -3.52 8.55
C VAL A 119 -6.46 -4.55 9.14
N GLU A 120 -6.35 -5.80 8.72
CA GLU A 120 -7.25 -6.87 9.14
C GLU A 120 -7.23 -7.10 10.64
N THR A 121 -6.05 -7.18 11.22
CA THR A 121 -5.87 -7.45 12.66
C THR A 121 -5.78 -6.19 13.51
N GLY A 122 -5.52 -5.03 12.89
CA GLY A 122 -5.25 -3.79 13.61
C GLY A 122 -3.90 -3.78 14.31
N LYS A 123 -3.03 -4.75 14.01
CA LYS A 123 -1.75 -4.90 14.69
C LYS A 123 -0.68 -4.02 14.06
N ALA A 124 0.04 -3.26 14.88
CA ALA A 124 1.23 -2.56 14.43
C ALA A 124 2.34 -3.58 14.18
N ILE A 125 2.86 -3.59 12.95
CA ILE A 125 3.92 -4.50 12.53
C ILE A 125 5.29 -3.87 12.75
N TRP A 126 5.36 -2.57 12.53
CA TRP A 126 6.61 -1.82 12.63
C TRP A 126 6.30 -0.38 13.01
N SER A 127 7.14 0.19 13.86
CA SER A 127 7.07 1.61 14.20
C SER A 127 8.46 2.15 14.49
N ASN A 128 8.66 3.42 14.18
CA ASN A 128 9.93 4.09 14.45
C ASN A 128 9.74 5.59 14.65
N LYS A 129 10.73 6.22 15.24
CA LYS A 129 10.80 7.66 15.46
C LYS A 129 12.09 8.21 14.88
N PHE A 130 11.97 9.33 14.18
CA PHE A 130 13.11 10.01 13.59
C PHE A 130 13.21 11.40 14.21
N ASP A 131 14.37 11.70 14.82
CA ASP A 131 14.67 13.01 15.36
C ASP A 131 15.65 13.71 14.43
N LYS A 132 15.26 14.87 13.90
CA LYS A 132 16.05 15.62 12.94
C LYS A 132 16.04 17.11 13.25
N ILE A 133 17.08 17.82 12.78
CA ILE A 133 17.14 19.26 12.80
C ILE A 133 16.70 19.76 11.44
N LEU A 134 15.77 20.71 11.44
CA LEU A 134 15.17 21.21 10.20
C LEU A 134 16.01 22.37 9.65
N ASP A 135 17.16 22.05 9.07
CA ASP A 135 18.00 23.03 8.38
C ASP A 135 17.68 23.09 6.89
N ASP A 136 17.53 21.93 6.26
CA ASP A 136 17.10 21.82 4.88
C ASP A 136 15.98 20.78 4.80
N ILE A 137 14.78 21.25 4.49
CA ILE A 137 13.59 20.40 4.44
C ILE A 137 13.75 19.26 3.44
N PHE A 138 14.29 19.55 2.26
CA PHE A 138 14.39 18.56 1.20
C PHE A 138 15.40 17.45 1.53
N ASP A 139 16.54 17.81 2.12
CA ASP A 139 17.54 16.84 2.55
C ASP A 139 17.01 15.92 3.64
N VAL A 140 16.33 16.50 4.63
CA VAL A 140 15.70 15.73 5.72
C VAL A 140 14.62 14.81 5.16
N GLN A 141 13.79 15.32 4.26
CA GLN A 141 12.74 14.55 3.60
C GLN A 141 13.30 13.36 2.85
N ASP A 142 14.32 13.57 2.00
CA ASP A 142 14.93 12.52 1.20
C ASP A 142 15.55 11.42 2.08
N GLU A 143 16.24 11.81 3.14
CA GLU A 143 16.84 10.86 4.08
C GLU A 143 15.79 9.99 4.75
N ILE A 144 14.73 10.63 5.25
CA ILE A 144 13.65 9.94 5.97
C ILE A 144 12.91 8.99 5.01
N VAL A 145 12.54 9.46 3.83
CA VAL A 145 11.84 8.65 2.83
C VAL A 145 12.65 7.40 2.48
N ARG A 146 13.94 7.56 2.26
CA ARG A 146 14.81 6.44 1.92
C ARG A 146 14.85 5.40 3.05
N LYS A 147 15.03 5.83 4.29
CA LYS A 147 15.08 4.93 5.45
C LYS A 147 13.76 4.22 5.68
N ILE A 148 12.66 4.97 5.58
CA ILE A 148 11.32 4.42 5.78
C ILE A 148 10.99 3.42 4.68
N SER A 149 11.21 3.78 3.43
CA SER A 149 10.89 2.92 2.30
C SER A 149 11.59 1.58 2.41
N HIS A 150 12.86 1.61 2.74
CA HIS A 150 13.65 0.38 2.90
C HIS A 150 13.11 -0.51 4.02
N ALA A 151 12.84 0.09 5.17
CA ALA A 151 12.33 -0.65 6.33
C ALA A 151 10.92 -1.20 6.09
N LEU A 152 10.03 -0.37 5.56
CA LEU A 152 8.65 -0.76 5.33
C LEU A 152 8.52 -1.86 4.27
N LEU A 153 9.28 -1.78 3.19
CA LEU A 153 9.25 -2.82 2.16
C LEU A 153 9.67 -4.17 2.71
N GLY A 154 10.70 -4.21 3.55
CA GLY A 154 11.12 -5.45 4.21
C GLY A 154 10.04 -6.03 5.11
N GLU A 155 9.40 -5.19 5.92
CA GLU A 155 8.33 -5.63 6.83
C GLU A 155 7.08 -6.09 6.07
N ILE A 156 6.73 -5.41 5.01
CA ILE A 156 5.58 -5.77 4.17
C ILE A 156 5.82 -7.15 3.52
N GLU A 157 7.01 -7.40 3.03
CA GLU A 157 7.36 -8.67 2.42
C GLU A 157 7.23 -9.82 3.43
N VAL A 158 7.80 -9.68 4.61
CA VAL A 158 7.72 -10.69 5.66
C VAL A 158 6.27 -10.93 6.09
N SER A 159 5.51 -9.85 6.32
CA SER A 159 4.12 -9.94 6.75
C SER A 159 3.23 -10.56 5.69
N SER A 160 3.47 -10.28 4.43
CA SER A 160 2.73 -10.87 3.32
C SER A 160 2.96 -12.37 3.20
N LEU A 161 4.19 -12.83 3.41
CA LEU A 161 4.51 -14.26 3.45
C LEU A 161 3.82 -14.97 4.61
N GLN A 162 3.85 -14.37 5.80
CA GLN A 162 3.15 -14.93 6.96
C GLN A 162 1.65 -15.01 6.73
N ARG A 163 1.09 -14.01 6.10
CA ARG A 163 -0.33 -13.96 5.79
C ARG A 163 -0.73 -15.03 4.77
N ALA A 164 0.08 -15.24 3.74
CA ALA A 164 -0.12 -16.30 2.76
C ALA A 164 -0.12 -17.67 3.42
N ASN A 165 0.77 -17.90 4.38
CA ASN A 165 0.87 -19.16 5.10
C ASN A 165 -0.31 -19.44 6.04
N ARG A 166 -1.03 -18.39 6.48
CA ARG A 166 -2.21 -18.52 7.34
C ARG A 166 -3.50 -18.73 6.57
N LYS A 167 -3.52 -18.50 5.26
CA LYS A 167 -4.72 -18.67 4.44
C LYS A 167 -5.05 -20.14 4.24
N PRO A 168 -6.35 -20.48 4.10
CA PRO A 168 -6.73 -21.84 3.72
C PRO A 168 -6.10 -22.25 2.41
N THR A 169 -5.79 -23.54 2.29
CA THR A 169 -5.09 -24.09 1.13
C THR A 169 -5.82 -23.84 -0.19
N GLU A 170 -7.13 -23.83 -0.17
CA GLU A 170 -7.96 -23.60 -1.34
C GLU A 170 -7.82 -22.19 -1.94
N ASN A 171 -7.37 -21.24 -1.13
CA ASN A 171 -7.18 -19.85 -1.56
C ASN A 171 -5.74 -19.53 -1.95
N LEU A 172 -4.86 -20.51 -1.92
CA LEU A 172 -3.45 -20.31 -2.26
C LEU A 172 -3.24 -20.29 -3.76
N THR A 173 -2.36 -19.41 -4.22
CA THR A 173 -1.88 -19.41 -5.58
C THR A 173 -0.91 -20.56 -5.79
N SER A 174 -0.62 -20.89 -7.05
CA SER A 174 0.37 -21.92 -7.36
C SER A 174 1.74 -21.62 -6.75
N TYR A 175 2.13 -20.37 -6.70
CA TYR A 175 3.38 -19.95 -6.11
C TYR A 175 3.41 -20.18 -4.60
N GLU A 176 2.34 -19.81 -3.90
CA GLU A 176 2.22 -20.04 -2.47
C GLU A 176 2.24 -21.53 -2.14
N TYR A 177 1.65 -22.32 -2.98
CA TYR A 177 1.64 -23.77 -2.84
C TYR A 177 3.04 -24.36 -2.94
N LEU A 178 3.83 -23.91 -3.90
CA LEU A 178 5.22 -24.33 -4.06
C LEU A 178 6.09 -23.92 -2.87
N LEU A 179 5.87 -22.74 -2.34
CA LEU A 179 6.58 -22.25 -1.17
C LEU A 179 6.30 -23.11 0.06
N LYS A 180 5.04 -23.47 0.29
CA LYS A 180 4.66 -24.38 1.35
C LYS A 180 5.26 -25.77 1.17
N GLY A 181 5.28 -26.29 -0.04
CA GLY A 181 5.89 -27.56 -0.33
C GLY A 181 7.37 -27.61 0.01
N LYS A 182 8.10 -26.55 -0.30
CA LYS A 182 9.52 -26.45 0.04
C LYS A 182 9.77 -26.41 1.53
N VAL A 183 8.94 -25.71 2.27
CA VAL A 183 9.06 -25.62 3.73
C VAL A 183 8.79 -26.98 4.39
N MET A 184 7.86 -27.74 3.84
CA MET A 184 7.50 -29.06 4.38
C MET A 184 8.58 -30.12 4.17
N HIS A 185 9.44 -29.96 3.16
CA HIS A 185 10.52 -30.90 2.89
C HIS A 185 11.77 -30.70 3.73
N HIS A 186 11.84 -29.64 4.49
CA HIS A 186 12.91 -29.35 5.42
C HIS A 186 12.50 -29.56 6.85
#